data_73be3be4f54e3ef352f03f78eb25f10d
#
_entry.id   73be3be4f54e3ef352f03f78eb25f10d
#
_cell.length_a   1.000
_cell.length_b   1.000
_cell.length_c   1.000
_cell.angle_alpha   90.00
_cell.angle_beta   90.00
_cell.angle_gamma   90.00
#
_symmetry.space_group_name_H-M   'P 1'
#
loop_
_entity.id
_entity.type
_entity.pdbx_description
1 polymer ?
#
loop_
_entity_poly.entity_id
_entity_poly.type
_entity_poly.pdbx_seq_one_letter_code
_entity_poly.pdbx_strand_id
1 'polypeptide(L)'
;MCKKKIIGRDVAVLDHDHDTGFIRGVLHASCNGIEGRMKSLAQRGHKGVTSAEYIIGLGKYLEHHKQPRIGALHPTHKTEQQKKDARNARARKARAAKRAGIR
;
A
#
# COMPACT_ATOMS: atom_id res chain seq x y z
N MET A 1 1.09 12.35 12.20
CA MET A 1 1.29 11.75 10.87
C MET A 1 0.00 11.68 10.05
N CYS A 2 -1.04 11.04 10.55
CA CYS A 2 -2.32 10.96 9.82
C CYS A 2 -3.25 12.18 10.04
N LYS A 3 -2.84 13.14 10.84
CA LYS A 3 -3.58 14.34 11.26
C LYS A 3 -4.85 14.04 12.08
N LYS A 4 -5.02 12.81 12.56
CA LYS A 4 -6.11 12.44 13.45
C LYS A 4 -5.64 12.47 14.89
N LYS A 5 -6.54 12.82 15.81
CA LYS A 5 -6.23 12.83 17.24
C LYS A 5 -6.12 11.41 17.77
N ILE A 6 -5.28 11.23 18.77
CA ILE A 6 -5.20 9.97 19.51
C ILE A 6 -6.23 10.05 20.63
N ILE A 7 -7.29 9.26 20.51
CA ILE A 7 -8.42 9.30 21.45
C ILE A 7 -8.91 7.88 21.80
N GLY A 8 -9.58 7.77 22.93
CA GLY A 8 -10.28 6.57 23.35
C GLY A 8 -9.40 5.33 23.40
N ARG A 9 -9.72 4.34 22.54
CA ARG A 9 -9.02 3.06 22.50
C ARG A 9 -7.78 3.06 21.64
N ASP A 10 -7.41 4.19 21.07
CA ASP A 10 -6.21 4.29 20.25
C ASP A 10 -4.97 3.95 21.07
N VAL A 11 -4.09 3.16 20.47
CA VAL A 11 -2.80 2.86 21.09
C VAL A 11 -1.79 3.92 20.67
N ALA A 12 -1.25 4.62 21.66
CA ALA A 12 -0.24 5.65 21.45
C ALA A 12 1.15 5.07 21.60
N VAL A 13 2.07 5.47 20.73
CA VAL A 13 3.46 5.04 20.75
C VAL A 13 4.37 6.26 20.78
N LEU A 14 5.36 6.23 21.66
CA LEU A 14 6.40 7.24 21.72
C LEU A 14 7.40 6.96 20.57
N ASP A 15 7.36 7.82 19.56
CA ASP A 15 8.21 7.66 18.39
C ASP A 15 9.55 8.35 18.59
N HIS A 16 10.61 7.72 18.10
CA HIS A 16 11.96 8.26 18.19
C HIS A 16 12.75 7.94 16.92
N ASP A 17 13.77 8.74 16.67
CA ASP A 17 14.73 8.48 15.62
C ASP A 17 15.65 7.34 16.04
N HIS A 18 15.69 6.27 15.26
CA HIS A 18 16.46 5.07 15.57
C HIS A 18 17.98 5.29 15.49
N ASP A 19 18.42 6.28 14.71
CA ASP A 19 19.85 6.58 14.55
C ASP A 19 20.37 7.46 15.67
N THR A 20 19.59 8.45 16.10
CA THR A 20 20.01 9.43 17.12
C THR A 20 19.41 9.17 18.49
N GLY A 21 18.30 8.45 18.57
CA GLY A 21 17.57 8.21 19.82
C GLY A 21 16.66 9.36 20.25
N PHE A 22 16.68 10.48 19.54
CA PHE A 22 15.83 11.62 19.90
C PHE A 22 14.35 11.32 19.71
N ILE A 23 13.54 11.74 20.66
CA ILE A 23 12.09 11.62 20.60
C ILE A 23 11.56 12.56 19.52
N ARG A 24 10.71 12.04 18.64
CA ARG A 24 10.06 12.81 17.57
C ARG A 24 8.63 13.19 17.90
N GLY A 25 7.96 12.41 18.73
CA GLY A 25 6.59 12.69 19.12
C GLY A 25 5.84 11.44 19.52
N VAL A 26 4.51 11.58 19.62
CA VAL A 26 3.61 10.47 19.93
C VAL A 26 2.73 10.21 18.72
N LEU A 27 2.69 8.97 18.27
CA LEU A 27 1.91 8.55 17.11
C LEU A 27 0.92 7.45 17.50
N HIS A 28 -0.11 7.28 16.67
CA HIS A 28 -0.86 6.03 16.71
C HIS A 28 0.09 4.86 16.42
N ALA A 29 -0.13 3.72 17.05
CA ALA A 29 0.66 2.52 16.80
C ALA A 29 0.67 2.14 15.31
N SER A 30 -0.49 2.25 14.65
CA SER A 30 -0.62 2.02 13.20
C SER A 30 0.23 2.97 12.38
N CYS A 31 0.23 4.26 12.73
CA CYS A 31 1.04 5.26 12.03
C CYS A 31 2.53 5.00 12.20
N ASN A 32 2.93 4.62 13.40
CA ASN A 32 4.32 4.27 13.69
C ASN A 32 4.78 3.05 12.86
N GLY A 33 3.93 2.05 12.73
CA GLY A 33 4.21 0.86 11.91
C GLY A 33 4.32 1.21 10.43
N ILE A 34 3.42 2.05 9.92
CA ILE A 34 3.45 2.52 8.53
C ILE A 34 4.73 3.32 8.26
N GLU A 35 5.10 4.22 9.17
CA GLU A 35 6.33 5.01 9.04
C GLU A 35 7.55 4.12 8.86
N GLY A 36 7.72 3.12 9.72
CA GLY A 36 8.85 2.21 9.64
C GLY A 36 8.90 1.41 8.35
N ARG A 37 7.76 0.92 7.89
CA ARG A 37 7.65 0.17 6.63
C ARG A 37 7.94 1.05 5.43
N MET A 38 7.37 2.24 5.37
CA MET A 38 7.59 3.18 4.27
C MET A 38 9.06 3.61 4.21
N LYS A 39 9.66 3.91 5.35
CA LYS A 39 11.08 4.25 5.44
C LYS A 39 11.96 3.12 4.90
N SER A 40 11.70 1.89 5.32
CA SER A 40 12.46 0.71 4.86
C SER A 40 12.34 0.50 3.36
N LEU A 41 11.12 0.63 2.80
CA LEU A 41 10.91 0.51 1.37
C LEU A 41 11.58 1.64 0.59
N ALA A 42 11.48 2.86 1.07
CA ALA A 42 12.08 4.03 0.42
C ALA A 42 13.61 3.93 0.36
N GLN A 43 14.24 3.31 1.36
CA GLN A 43 15.69 3.09 1.39
C GLN A 43 16.17 2.17 0.26
N ARG A 44 15.29 1.37 -0.31
CA ARG A 44 15.61 0.47 -1.45
C ARG A 44 15.48 1.17 -2.80
N GLY A 45 15.07 2.44 -2.80
CA GLY A 45 14.86 3.19 -4.02
C GLY A 45 16.17 3.68 -4.65
N HIS A 46 16.05 4.69 -5.49
CA HIS A 46 17.18 5.24 -6.24
C HIS A 46 18.22 5.85 -5.30
N LYS A 47 19.51 5.57 -5.58
CA LYS A 47 20.62 6.14 -4.82
C LYS A 47 20.59 7.67 -4.87
N GLY A 48 20.94 8.29 -3.76
CA GLY A 48 20.98 9.74 -3.66
C GLY A 48 19.66 10.40 -3.34
N VAL A 49 18.59 9.61 -3.21
CA VAL A 49 17.26 10.11 -2.81
C VAL A 49 16.99 9.64 -1.38
N THR A 50 16.70 10.56 -0.50
CA THR A 50 16.40 10.21 0.90
C THR A 50 15.02 9.57 1.03
N SER A 51 14.81 8.84 2.12
CA SER A 51 13.49 8.25 2.41
C SER A 51 12.41 9.32 2.49
N ALA A 52 12.71 10.47 3.11
CA ALA A 52 11.75 11.57 3.20
C ALA A 52 11.39 12.11 1.82
N GLU A 53 12.37 12.29 0.94
CA GLU A 53 12.13 12.75 -0.44
C GLU A 53 11.24 11.78 -1.21
N TYR A 54 11.46 10.47 -1.08
CA TYR A 54 10.58 9.46 -1.70
C TYR A 54 9.16 9.54 -1.18
N ILE A 55 9.00 9.65 0.13
CA ILE A 55 7.67 9.67 0.75
C ILE A 55 6.91 10.93 0.36
N ILE A 56 7.57 12.08 0.38
CA ILE A 56 6.97 13.35 -0.06
C ILE A 56 6.61 13.26 -1.54
N GLY A 57 7.53 12.77 -2.35
CA GLY A 57 7.33 12.61 -3.80
C GLY A 57 6.18 11.66 -4.11
N LEU A 58 6.09 10.54 -3.39
CA LEU A 58 4.99 9.59 -3.54
C LEU A 58 3.65 10.25 -3.20
N GLY A 59 3.58 10.99 -2.10
CA GLY A 59 2.38 11.70 -1.71
C GLY A 59 1.91 12.68 -2.78
N LYS A 60 2.83 13.47 -3.32
CA LYS A 60 2.55 14.42 -4.41
C LYS A 60 2.12 13.71 -5.69
N TYR A 61 2.78 12.60 -6.03
CA TYR A 61 2.45 11.79 -7.20
C TYR A 61 1.02 11.24 -7.12
N LEU A 62 0.66 10.64 -5.99
CA LEU A 62 -0.68 10.09 -5.79
C LEU A 62 -1.75 11.19 -5.80
N GLU A 63 -1.48 12.33 -5.17
CA GLU A 63 -2.42 13.46 -5.17
C GLU A 63 -2.60 14.03 -6.57
N HIS A 64 -1.52 14.16 -7.35
CA HIS A 64 -1.56 14.64 -8.74
C HIS A 64 -2.41 13.73 -9.63
N HIS A 65 -2.31 12.41 -9.42
CA HIS A 65 -3.02 11.40 -10.23
C HIS A 65 -4.36 10.97 -9.64
N LYS A 66 -4.87 11.68 -8.67
CA LYS A 66 -6.19 11.46 -8.10
C LYS A 66 -7.29 11.54 -9.16
N GLN A 67 -7.09 12.41 -10.16
CA GLN A 67 -7.91 12.48 -11.36
C GLN A 67 -7.11 11.91 -12.53
N PRO A 68 -7.73 11.10 -13.40
CA PRO A 68 -7.04 10.58 -14.58
C PRO A 68 -6.49 11.69 -15.46
N ARG A 69 -5.19 11.68 -15.74
CA ARG A 69 -4.53 12.71 -16.55
C ARG A 69 -4.37 12.34 -18.01
N ILE A 70 -4.13 11.06 -18.26
CA ILE A 70 -3.89 10.54 -19.61
C ILE A 70 -5.19 10.04 -20.24
N GLY A 71 -6.12 9.53 -19.42
CA GLY A 71 -7.40 9.01 -19.88
C GLY A 71 -7.33 7.64 -20.54
N ALA A 72 -6.15 7.01 -20.53
CA ALA A 72 -5.96 5.67 -21.08
C ALA A 72 -5.92 4.63 -19.99
N LEU A 73 -6.54 3.47 -20.24
CA LEU A 73 -6.47 2.32 -19.34
C LEU A 73 -5.24 1.49 -19.66
N HIS A 74 -4.62 0.95 -18.62
CA HIS A 74 -3.52 0.02 -18.80
C HIS A 74 -4.01 -1.24 -19.54
N PRO A 75 -3.25 -1.78 -20.52
CA PRO A 75 -3.72 -2.93 -21.32
C PRO A 75 -4.13 -4.15 -20.53
N THR A 76 -3.57 -4.33 -19.33
CA THR A 76 -3.89 -5.47 -18.47
C THR A 76 -4.99 -5.17 -17.44
N HIS A 77 -5.54 -3.94 -17.47
CA HIS A 77 -6.59 -3.57 -16.50
C HIS A 77 -7.84 -4.41 -16.70
N LYS A 78 -8.38 -4.90 -15.60
CA LYS A 78 -9.63 -5.67 -15.57
C LYS A 78 -10.56 -5.05 -14.55
N THR A 79 -11.85 -4.96 -14.90
CA THR A 79 -12.90 -4.54 -13.97
C THR A 79 -13.15 -5.65 -12.94
N GLU A 80 -13.81 -5.31 -11.84
CA GLU A 80 -14.18 -6.30 -10.81
C GLU A 80 -15.08 -7.40 -11.42
N GLN A 81 -15.98 -7.03 -12.33
CA GLN A 81 -16.82 -8.01 -13.03
C GLN A 81 -15.99 -8.95 -13.89
N GLN A 82 -15.03 -8.42 -14.65
CA GLN A 82 -14.13 -9.25 -15.46
C GLN A 82 -13.29 -10.19 -14.60
N LYS A 83 -12.80 -9.74 -13.46
CA LYS A 83 -12.05 -10.58 -12.52
C LYS A 83 -12.93 -11.71 -11.97
N LYS A 84 -14.18 -11.39 -11.61
CA LYS A 84 -15.16 -12.36 -11.12
C LYS A 84 -15.48 -13.41 -12.18
N ASP A 85 -15.72 -12.98 -13.41
CA ASP A 85 -16.01 -13.86 -14.52
C ASP A 85 -14.83 -14.82 -14.81
N ALA A 86 -13.60 -14.32 -14.75
CA ALA A 86 -12.41 -15.13 -14.93
C ALA A 86 -12.27 -16.20 -13.83
N ARG A 87 -12.53 -15.81 -12.56
CA ARG A 87 -12.51 -16.76 -11.44
C ARG A 87 -13.57 -17.83 -11.60
N ASN A 88 -14.79 -17.43 -11.98
CA ASN A 88 -15.90 -18.35 -12.17
C ASN A 88 -15.64 -19.33 -13.32
N ALA A 89 -15.09 -18.86 -14.43
CA ALA A 89 -14.72 -19.69 -15.56
C ALA A 89 -13.65 -20.72 -15.17
N ARG A 90 -12.65 -20.30 -14.42
CA ARG A 90 -11.60 -21.18 -13.91
C ARG A 90 -12.16 -22.25 -12.98
N ALA A 91 -13.05 -21.86 -12.07
CA ALA A 91 -13.70 -22.79 -11.16
C ALA A 91 -14.57 -23.83 -11.89
N ARG A 92 -15.31 -23.40 -12.92
CA ARG A 92 -16.12 -24.32 -13.75
C ARG A 92 -15.24 -25.31 -14.47
N LYS A 93 -14.14 -24.86 -15.05
CA LYS A 93 -13.17 -25.71 -15.74
C LYS A 93 -12.57 -26.74 -14.79
N ALA A 94 -12.15 -26.33 -13.60
CA ALA A 94 -11.60 -27.23 -12.59
C ALA A 94 -12.61 -28.29 -12.16
N ARG A 95 -13.88 -27.91 -11.94
CA ARG A 95 -14.96 -28.86 -11.58
C ARG A 95 -15.24 -29.84 -12.71
N ALA A 96 -15.26 -29.37 -13.95
CA ALA A 96 -15.46 -30.21 -15.12
C ALA A 96 -14.33 -31.26 -15.26
N ALA A 97 -13.09 -30.83 -15.09
CA ALA A 97 -11.94 -31.73 -15.11
C ALA A 97 -12.02 -32.81 -14.01
N LYS A 98 -12.37 -32.39 -12.81
CA LYS A 98 -12.54 -33.29 -11.66
C LYS A 98 -13.69 -34.30 -11.90
N ARG A 99 -14.80 -33.83 -12.47
CA ARG A 99 -15.95 -34.67 -12.80
C ARG A 99 -15.63 -35.70 -13.88
N ALA A 100 -14.75 -35.37 -14.83
CA ALA A 100 -14.29 -36.28 -15.86
C ALA A 100 -13.23 -37.28 -15.35
N GLY A 101 -12.87 -37.25 -14.07
CA GLY A 101 -11.90 -38.17 -13.48
C GLY A 101 -10.45 -37.82 -13.79
N ILE A 102 -10.17 -36.64 -14.31
CA ILE A 102 -8.81 -36.15 -14.56
C ILE A 102 -8.23 -35.69 -13.23
N ARG A 103 -7.08 -36.24 -12.86
CA ARG A 103 -6.42 -35.96 -11.60
C ARG A 103 -5.01 -35.39 -11.81
#